data_75f0df70f6cd39e9da926a816ebde0d2
#
_entry.id   75f0df70f6cd39e9da926a816ebde0d2
#
_cell.length_a   1.000
_cell.length_b   1.000
_cell.length_c   1.000
_cell.angle_alpha   90.00
_cell.angle_beta   90.00
_cell.angle_gamma   90.00
#
_symmetry.space_group_name_H-M   'P 1'
#
loop_
_entity.id
_entity.type
_entity.pdbx_description
1 polymer ?
#
loop_
_entity_poly.entity_id
_entity_poly.type
_entity_poly.pdbx_seq_one_letter_code
_entity_poly.pdbx_strand_id
1 'polypeptide(L)'
;MSRILIISPGSPCRNPRPLKEAETLGRAGHEVTLLTASESPALDEQERALVRGAPFRHESVGRNLGAFAKLFDRMRQRLAVQVTKAGLPTLHALGPVGLLRNRAVALPADLTIVHNEIPFWIGCDLLRMGRRVAADFEDWHSEDLLPAARSGRPLAPLRRLEQQLLRKAAYTSTTSAALSLALAARYGGPPPHVLTNSFPLQSHPRSGPPGLPPALFWFSQTLGPGRGLEQFCDAWVRTKSPSRLVLLGEPTQGFDREFLSRLPAEFAARVAFRPLVSPPELPALIARHDVGLALEQSWIVNRDLTITNKILQYLNAGLAIVASPTAGQREVLDNAPGAGLIIDLDSPARAAVALDELVGDPARLAAAQRRARAAAESTYAWEREAPRLVEIVAAALTRPNR
;
A
#
# COMPACT_ATOMS: atom_id res chain seq x y z
N MET A 1 -15.02 18.22 19.30
CA MET A 1 -15.72 17.20 18.45
C MET A 1 -16.00 17.83 17.10
N SER A 2 -15.57 17.21 15.99
CA SER A 2 -15.77 17.72 14.64
C SER A 2 -16.24 16.58 13.73
N ARG A 3 -16.94 16.91 12.65
CA ARG A 3 -17.40 15.94 11.65
C ARG A 3 -16.32 15.75 10.60
N ILE A 4 -15.83 14.53 10.46
CA ILE A 4 -14.78 14.17 9.50
C ILE A 4 -15.34 13.18 8.49
N LEU A 5 -15.20 13.50 7.20
CA LEU A 5 -15.55 12.61 6.11
C LEU A 5 -14.27 12.07 5.49
N ILE A 6 -14.11 10.74 5.50
CA ILE A 6 -13.01 10.05 4.81
C ILE A 6 -13.59 9.40 3.56
N ILE A 7 -12.99 9.65 2.39
CA ILE A 7 -13.48 9.12 1.11
C ILE A 7 -12.41 8.20 0.52
N SER A 8 -12.78 6.94 0.26
CA SER A 8 -11.98 5.93 -0.44
C SER A 8 -12.79 5.31 -1.58
N PRO A 9 -12.20 5.01 -2.75
CA PRO A 9 -12.97 4.55 -3.91
C PRO A 9 -13.42 3.10 -3.80
N GLY A 10 -12.77 2.28 -2.96
CA GLY A 10 -13.00 0.85 -2.87
C GLY A 10 -13.23 0.35 -1.46
N SER A 11 -13.32 -0.96 -1.35
CA SER A 11 -13.58 -1.66 -0.09
C SER A 11 -12.50 -1.43 0.97
N PRO A 12 -12.85 -1.11 2.23
CA PRO A 12 -11.90 -1.05 3.33
C PRO A 12 -11.21 -2.39 3.63
N CYS A 13 -11.75 -3.52 3.15
CA CYS A 13 -11.10 -4.82 3.24
C CYS A 13 -9.82 -4.89 2.37
N ARG A 14 -9.74 -4.07 1.32
CA ARG A 14 -8.59 -4.03 0.39
C ARG A 14 -7.65 -2.86 0.64
N ASN A 15 -8.17 -1.79 1.23
CA ASN A 15 -7.36 -0.64 1.62
C ASN A 15 -7.48 -0.39 3.13
N PRO A 16 -6.55 -0.90 3.95
CA PRO A 16 -6.61 -0.77 5.40
C PRO A 16 -6.29 0.63 5.91
N ARG A 17 -5.70 1.52 5.09
CA ARG A 17 -5.26 2.83 5.54
C ARG A 17 -6.44 3.77 5.91
N PRO A 18 -7.45 4.00 5.04
CA PRO A 18 -8.62 4.80 5.41
C PRO A 18 -9.38 4.23 6.61
N LEU A 19 -9.37 2.89 6.76
CA LEU A 19 -10.00 2.21 7.89
C LEU A 19 -9.30 2.57 9.22
N LYS A 20 -7.97 2.44 9.27
CA LYS A 20 -7.16 2.79 10.45
C LYS A 20 -7.29 4.27 10.83
N GLU A 21 -7.33 5.15 9.85
CA GLU A 21 -7.55 6.59 10.07
C GLU A 21 -8.93 6.87 10.64
N ALA A 22 -9.98 6.25 10.07
CA ALA A 22 -11.36 6.39 10.57
C ALA A 22 -11.49 5.91 12.02
N GLU A 23 -10.89 4.76 12.33
CA GLU A 23 -10.88 4.21 13.68
C GLU A 23 -10.11 5.09 14.66
N THR A 24 -8.95 5.60 14.27
CA THR A 24 -8.12 6.49 15.09
C THR A 24 -8.85 7.79 15.42
N LEU A 25 -9.43 8.44 14.41
CA LEU A 25 -10.11 9.72 14.57
C LEU A 25 -11.44 9.54 15.31
N GLY A 26 -12.15 8.43 15.11
CA GLY A 26 -13.33 8.10 15.88
C GLY A 26 -13.02 7.88 17.36
N ARG A 27 -11.95 7.16 17.69
CA ARG A 27 -11.47 6.98 19.08
C ARG A 27 -10.97 8.29 19.71
N ALA A 28 -10.51 9.23 18.91
CA ALA A 28 -10.13 10.57 19.35
C ALA A 28 -11.34 11.50 19.60
N GLY A 29 -12.58 11.00 19.47
CA GLY A 29 -13.81 11.71 19.79
C GLY A 29 -14.39 12.56 18.65
N HIS A 30 -13.97 12.33 17.41
CA HIS A 30 -14.60 12.94 16.24
C HIS A 30 -15.80 12.11 15.74
N GLU A 31 -16.78 12.77 15.13
CA GLU A 31 -17.84 12.11 14.37
C GLU A 31 -17.32 11.78 12.96
N VAL A 32 -16.89 10.53 12.75
CA VAL A 32 -16.25 10.11 11.50
C VAL A 32 -17.21 9.33 10.63
N THR A 33 -17.26 9.68 9.33
CA THR A 33 -17.93 8.88 8.30
C THR A 33 -16.88 8.42 7.28
N LEU A 34 -16.72 7.09 7.13
CA LEU A 34 -15.96 6.48 6.05
C LEU A 34 -16.90 6.20 4.89
N LEU A 35 -16.75 6.95 3.79
CA LEU A 35 -17.55 6.83 2.58
C LEU A 35 -16.78 6.06 1.51
N THR A 36 -17.36 4.96 1.03
CA THR A 36 -16.76 4.07 0.02
C THR A 36 -17.72 3.78 -1.12
N ALA A 37 -17.24 3.11 -2.18
CA ALA A 37 -18.08 2.56 -3.24
C ALA A 37 -18.08 1.02 -3.15
N SER A 38 -19.27 0.41 -3.34
CA SER A 38 -19.41 -1.05 -3.37
C SER A 38 -18.74 -1.64 -4.60
N GLU A 39 -17.93 -2.67 -4.41
CA GLU A 39 -17.27 -3.42 -5.47
C GLU A 39 -18.03 -4.71 -5.83
N SER A 40 -18.44 -5.47 -4.81
CA SER A 40 -19.18 -6.73 -4.99
C SER A 40 -19.98 -7.09 -3.73
N PRO A 41 -21.06 -7.90 -3.87
CA PRO A 41 -21.85 -8.34 -2.71
C PRO A 41 -21.04 -9.12 -1.66
N ALA A 42 -20.08 -9.94 -2.09
CA ALA A 42 -19.22 -10.71 -1.18
C ALA A 42 -18.31 -9.80 -0.33
N LEU A 43 -17.74 -8.75 -0.94
CA LEU A 43 -16.98 -7.75 -0.20
C LEU A 43 -17.87 -6.91 0.70
N ASP A 44 -19.09 -6.58 0.29
CA ASP A 44 -20.05 -5.83 1.14
C ASP A 44 -20.40 -6.58 2.44
N GLU A 45 -20.40 -7.90 2.42
CA GLU A 45 -20.61 -8.72 3.62
C GLU A 45 -19.38 -8.70 4.54
N GLN A 46 -18.19 -8.87 3.97
CA GLN A 46 -16.92 -8.77 4.69
C GLN A 46 -16.75 -7.38 5.33
N GLU A 47 -17.09 -6.31 4.59
CA GLU A 47 -17.07 -4.94 5.10
C GLU A 47 -17.97 -4.78 6.32
N ARG A 48 -19.21 -5.25 6.24
CA ARG A 48 -20.14 -5.18 7.38
C ARG A 48 -19.62 -5.89 8.62
N ALA A 49 -18.94 -7.02 8.44
CA ALA A 49 -18.32 -7.73 9.55
C ALA A 49 -17.11 -6.94 10.11
N LEU A 50 -16.28 -6.38 9.22
CA LEU A 50 -15.07 -5.64 9.58
C LEU A 50 -15.36 -4.37 10.37
N VAL A 51 -16.42 -3.62 9.99
CA VAL A 51 -16.76 -2.33 10.63
C VAL A 51 -17.77 -2.45 11.77
N ARG A 52 -18.14 -3.68 12.17
CA ARG A 52 -19.11 -3.89 13.25
C ARG A 52 -18.55 -3.40 14.58
N GLY A 53 -19.25 -2.45 15.22
CA GLY A 53 -18.82 -1.85 16.48
C GLY A 53 -17.66 -0.86 16.36
N ALA A 54 -17.29 -0.47 15.14
CA ALA A 54 -16.25 0.53 14.93
C ALA A 54 -16.67 1.92 15.47
N PRO A 55 -15.73 2.73 15.93
CA PRO A 55 -16.01 4.07 16.48
C PRO A 55 -16.28 5.11 15.38
N PHE A 56 -16.74 4.68 14.21
CA PHE A 56 -17.08 5.53 13.07
C PHE A 56 -18.26 4.93 12.30
N ARG A 57 -18.92 5.75 11.49
CA ARG A 57 -19.97 5.32 10.57
C ARG A 57 -19.35 4.91 9.23
N HIS A 58 -19.67 3.73 8.73
CA HIS A 58 -19.35 3.32 7.38
C HIS A 58 -20.56 3.46 6.46
N GLU A 59 -20.36 4.09 5.31
CA GLU A 59 -21.36 4.25 4.26
C GLU A 59 -20.77 3.85 2.92
N SER A 60 -21.41 2.90 2.22
CA SER A 60 -20.99 2.42 0.90
C SER A 60 -22.06 2.73 -0.12
N VAL A 61 -21.70 3.48 -1.17
CA VAL A 61 -22.62 3.81 -2.28
C VAL A 61 -22.58 2.73 -3.36
N GLY A 62 -23.66 2.61 -4.12
CA GLY A 62 -23.72 1.72 -5.29
C GLY A 62 -24.04 0.25 -4.99
N ARG A 63 -24.31 -0.14 -3.74
CA ARG A 63 -24.71 -1.51 -3.38
C ARG A 63 -25.95 -1.97 -4.13
N ASN A 64 -26.93 -1.10 -4.28
CA ASN A 64 -28.21 -1.40 -4.91
C ASN A 64 -28.26 -1.05 -6.41
N LEU A 65 -27.12 -0.80 -7.04
CA LEU A 65 -27.07 -0.55 -8.48
C LEU A 65 -27.47 -1.81 -9.25
N GLY A 66 -28.51 -1.69 -10.08
CA GLY A 66 -28.93 -2.75 -10.99
C GLY A 66 -27.83 -3.09 -12.01
N ALA A 67 -27.92 -4.29 -12.58
CA ALA A 67 -26.95 -4.79 -13.56
C ALA A 67 -26.80 -3.84 -14.76
N PHE A 68 -27.89 -3.21 -15.20
CA PHE A 68 -27.89 -2.26 -16.31
C PHE A 68 -27.07 -1.00 -16.01
N ALA A 69 -27.23 -0.42 -14.80
CA ALA A 69 -26.45 0.76 -14.40
C ALA A 69 -24.95 0.44 -14.31
N LYS A 70 -24.61 -0.73 -13.75
CA LYS A 70 -23.21 -1.21 -13.70
C LYS A 70 -22.63 -1.44 -15.10
N LEU A 71 -23.43 -1.97 -16.03
CA LEU A 71 -23.02 -2.16 -17.41
C LEU A 71 -22.78 -0.81 -18.10
N PHE A 72 -23.69 0.15 -17.94
CA PHE A 72 -23.57 1.48 -18.49
C PHE A 72 -22.30 2.20 -17.98
N ASP A 73 -22.03 2.16 -16.68
CA ASP A 73 -20.82 2.72 -16.10
C ASP A 73 -19.55 2.09 -16.69
N ARG A 74 -19.53 0.76 -16.87
CA ARG A 74 -18.40 0.05 -17.52
C ARG A 74 -18.22 0.48 -18.98
N MET A 75 -19.30 0.60 -19.72
CA MET A 75 -19.26 1.06 -21.14
C MET A 75 -18.73 2.48 -21.24
N ARG A 76 -19.22 3.39 -20.38
CA ARG A 76 -18.77 4.78 -20.30
C ARG A 76 -17.27 4.85 -19.95
N GLN A 77 -16.81 4.07 -18.98
CA GLN A 77 -15.40 4.01 -18.63
C GLN A 77 -14.54 3.47 -19.78
N ARG A 78 -14.97 2.40 -20.44
CA ARG A 78 -14.25 1.85 -21.61
C ARG A 78 -14.14 2.86 -22.73
N LEU A 79 -15.21 3.60 -23.03
CA LEU A 79 -15.20 4.66 -24.02
C LEU A 79 -14.21 5.78 -23.60
N ALA A 80 -14.25 6.20 -22.34
CA ALA A 80 -13.34 7.21 -21.81
C ALA A 80 -11.86 6.77 -21.90
N VAL A 81 -11.56 5.49 -21.69
CA VAL A 81 -10.22 4.92 -21.88
C VAL A 81 -9.81 4.99 -23.35
N GLN A 82 -10.69 4.67 -24.29
CA GLN A 82 -10.37 4.78 -25.73
C GLN A 82 -10.16 6.24 -26.17
N VAL A 83 -11.01 7.16 -25.69
CA VAL A 83 -10.84 8.60 -25.92
C VAL A 83 -9.49 9.10 -25.36
N THR A 84 -9.10 8.62 -24.18
CA THR A 84 -7.81 8.94 -23.56
C THR A 84 -6.65 8.40 -24.40
N LYS A 85 -6.75 7.15 -24.92
CA LYS A 85 -5.77 6.58 -25.84
C LYS A 85 -5.64 7.36 -27.16
N ALA A 86 -6.74 7.94 -27.62
CA ALA A 86 -6.77 8.80 -28.82
C ALA A 86 -6.19 10.21 -28.57
N GLY A 87 -5.59 10.48 -27.42
CA GLY A 87 -4.93 11.75 -27.11
C GLY A 87 -5.82 12.79 -26.42
N LEU A 88 -7.06 12.45 -26.06
CA LEU A 88 -7.98 13.33 -25.34
C LEU A 88 -8.20 12.81 -23.90
N PRO A 89 -7.26 13.04 -22.98
CA PRO A 89 -7.30 12.45 -21.65
C PRO A 89 -8.47 13.01 -20.81
N THR A 90 -9.31 12.10 -20.30
CA THR A 90 -10.46 12.44 -19.45
C THR A 90 -10.44 11.66 -18.14
N LEU A 91 -10.75 12.34 -17.01
CA LEU A 91 -10.82 11.72 -15.68
C LEU A 91 -11.87 10.58 -15.59
N HIS A 92 -12.85 10.55 -16.49
CA HIS A 92 -13.80 9.43 -16.55
C HIS A 92 -13.16 8.08 -16.89
N ALA A 93 -11.93 8.06 -17.42
CA ALA A 93 -11.16 6.86 -17.62
C ALA A 93 -10.70 6.20 -16.29
N LEU A 94 -10.69 6.94 -15.18
CA LEU A 94 -10.40 6.39 -13.83
C LEU A 94 -11.54 5.52 -13.31
N GLY A 95 -12.78 5.81 -13.69
CA GLY A 95 -13.96 5.08 -13.26
C GLY A 95 -15.17 5.96 -12.97
N PRO A 96 -16.27 5.35 -12.46
CA PRO A 96 -17.50 6.07 -12.12
C PRO A 96 -17.29 6.91 -10.84
N VAL A 97 -17.55 8.23 -10.94
CA VAL A 97 -17.39 9.17 -9.82
C VAL A 97 -18.73 9.64 -9.25
N GLY A 98 -19.82 9.58 -10.05
CA GLY A 98 -21.08 10.31 -9.80
C GLY A 98 -21.70 10.04 -8.43
N LEU A 99 -21.94 8.76 -8.09
CA LEU A 99 -22.58 8.40 -6.82
C LEU A 99 -21.74 8.80 -5.61
N LEU A 100 -20.46 8.49 -5.64
CA LEU A 100 -19.54 8.81 -4.55
C LEU A 100 -19.44 10.33 -4.36
N ARG A 101 -19.32 11.08 -5.45
CA ARG A 101 -19.29 12.55 -5.45
C ARG A 101 -20.59 13.15 -4.91
N ASN A 102 -21.75 12.72 -5.42
CA ASN A 102 -23.04 13.27 -4.99
C ASN A 102 -23.25 13.04 -3.48
N ARG A 103 -22.88 11.86 -3.01
CA ARG A 103 -22.98 11.57 -1.58
C ARG A 103 -21.99 12.38 -0.74
N ALA A 104 -20.75 12.52 -1.18
CA ALA A 104 -19.74 13.34 -0.51
C ALA A 104 -20.17 14.82 -0.41
N VAL A 105 -20.79 15.36 -1.47
CA VAL A 105 -21.33 16.73 -1.46
C VAL A 105 -22.49 16.88 -0.50
N ALA A 106 -23.36 15.88 -0.40
CA ALA A 106 -24.54 15.91 0.49
C ALA A 106 -24.20 15.75 1.98
N LEU A 107 -23.05 15.11 2.31
CA LEU A 107 -22.64 14.91 3.70
C LEU A 107 -22.00 16.18 4.27
N PRO A 108 -22.47 16.68 5.43
CA PRO A 108 -21.81 17.77 6.12
C PRO A 108 -20.50 17.28 6.74
N ALA A 109 -19.41 18.01 6.54
CA ALA A 109 -18.11 17.72 7.14
C ALA A 109 -17.35 19.01 7.45
N ASP A 110 -16.67 19.04 8.59
CA ASP A 110 -15.77 20.12 8.99
C ASP A 110 -14.37 19.91 8.33
N LEU A 111 -14.04 18.65 7.99
CA LEU A 111 -12.87 18.25 7.22
C LEU A 111 -13.23 17.02 6.35
N THR A 112 -12.80 17.03 5.10
CA THR A 112 -12.88 15.86 4.21
C THR A 112 -11.46 15.37 3.89
N ILE A 113 -11.17 14.09 4.15
CA ILE A 113 -9.88 13.43 3.82
C ILE A 113 -10.13 12.55 2.60
N VAL A 114 -9.35 12.71 1.54
CA VAL A 114 -9.52 11.97 0.29
C VAL A 114 -8.33 11.05 0.02
N HIS A 115 -8.62 9.79 -0.35
CA HIS A 115 -7.66 8.74 -0.66
C HIS A 115 -7.84 8.26 -2.10
N ASN A 116 -6.74 8.13 -2.84
CA ASN A 116 -6.73 7.64 -4.22
C ASN A 116 -7.34 8.60 -5.26
N GLU A 117 -7.24 8.22 -6.52
CA GLU A 117 -7.46 9.06 -7.70
C GLU A 117 -8.88 9.64 -7.84
N ILE A 118 -9.90 8.78 -7.68
CA ILE A 118 -11.30 9.22 -7.81
C ILE A 118 -11.68 10.19 -6.68
N PRO A 119 -11.39 9.90 -5.40
CA PRO A 119 -11.56 10.87 -4.32
C PRO A 119 -10.71 12.13 -4.48
N PHE A 120 -9.52 12.08 -5.10
CA PHE A 120 -8.75 13.29 -5.42
C PHE A 120 -9.54 14.22 -6.35
N TRP A 121 -10.22 13.67 -7.36
CA TRP A 121 -11.13 14.46 -8.18
C TRP A 121 -12.25 15.06 -7.34
N ILE A 122 -12.91 14.27 -6.49
CA ILE A 122 -13.97 14.75 -5.57
C ILE A 122 -13.42 15.83 -4.64
N GLY A 123 -12.23 15.64 -4.06
CA GLY A 123 -11.57 16.62 -3.20
C GLY A 123 -11.33 17.96 -3.88
N CYS A 124 -10.90 17.95 -5.16
CA CYS A 124 -10.76 19.16 -5.93
C CYS A 124 -12.09 19.87 -6.20
N ASP A 125 -13.19 19.11 -6.37
CA ASP A 125 -14.54 19.69 -6.50
C ASP A 125 -14.98 20.32 -5.17
N LEU A 126 -14.74 19.64 -4.04
CA LEU A 126 -15.06 20.15 -2.71
C LEU A 126 -14.26 21.42 -2.36
N LEU A 127 -12.97 21.47 -2.73
CA LEU A 127 -12.16 22.69 -2.59
C LEU A 127 -12.75 23.87 -3.37
N ARG A 128 -13.23 23.64 -4.60
CA ARG A 128 -13.91 24.68 -5.39
C ARG A 128 -15.23 25.16 -4.76
N MET A 129 -15.86 24.33 -3.96
CA MET A 129 -17.05 24.68 -3.17
C MET A 129 -16.71 25.33 -1.81
N GLY A 130 -15.43 25.65 -1.55
CA GLY A 130 -14.98 26.27 -0.30
C GLY A 130 -14.92 25.32 0.90
N ARG A 131 -14.98 23.99 0.66
CA ARG A 131 -14.89 23.02 1.76
C ARG A 131 -13.43 22.76 2.15
N ARG A 132 -13.20 22.46 3.41
CA ARG A 132 -11.89 22.07 3.92
C ARG A 132 -11.61 20.62 3.52
N VAL A 133 -10.52 20.41 2.79
CA VAL A 133 -10.10 19.11 2.26
C VAL A 133 -8.67 18.83 2.67
N ALA A 134 -8.39 17.59 3.07
CA ALA A 134 -7.06 17.01 3.18
C ALA A 134 -6.90 15.89 2.15
N ALA A 135 -5.67 15.59 1.74
CA ALA A 135 -5.42 14.54 0.76
C ALA A 135 -4.27 13.64 1.22
N ASP A 136 -4.53 12.34 1.18
CA ASP A 136 -3.53 11.32 1.47
C ASP A 136 -2.94 10.76 0.16
N PHE A 137 -1.66 11.06 -0.05
CA PHE A 137 -0.85 10.53 -1.15
C PHE A 137 -0.19 9.22 -0.70
N GLU A 138 -1.00 8.20 -0.42
CA GLU A 138 -0.50 6.86 -0.13
C GLU A 138 0.42 6.39 -1.27
N ASP A 139 0.05 6.72 -2.51
CA ASP A 139 0.79 6.48 -3.74
C ASP A 139 0.88 7.75 -4.59
N TRP A 140 1.91 7.83 -5.44
CA TRP A 140 1.99 8.81 -6.52
C TRP A 140 1.28 8.29 -7.76
N HIS A 141 -0.03 8.40 -7.77
CA HIS A 141 -0.91 7.74 -8.74
C HIS A 141 -0.56 8.01 -10.22
N SER A 142 -0.10 9.23 -10.56
CA SER A 142 0.32 9.54 -11.93
C SER A 142 1.65 8.88 -12.32
N GLU A 143 2.42 8.35 -11.38
CA GLU A 143 3.74 7.74 -11.59
C GLU A 143 3.83 6.26 -11.15
N ASP A 144 2.69 5.60 -10.85
CA ASP A 144 2.63 4.21 -10.35
C ASP A 144 2.46 3.15 -11.45
N LEU A 145 2.52 3.46 -12.71
CA LEU A 145 2.20 2.51 -13.78
C LEU A 145 3.39 2.11 -14.60
N LEU A 146 3.40 0.82 -14.98
CA LEU A 146 4.22 0.31 -16.06
C LEU A 146 3.98 1.13 -17.34
N PRO A 147 5.00 1.39 -18.17
CA PRO A 147 4.87 2.17 -19.40
C PRO A 147 3.72 1.69 -20.30
N ALA A 148 3.55 0.37 -20.44
CA ALA A 148 2.48 -0.23 -21.25
C ALA A 148 1.06 0.09 -20.72
N ALA A 149 0.90 0.26 -19.41
CA ALA A 149 -0.40 0.55 -18.79
C ALA A 149 -0.75 2.05 -18.80
N ARG A 150 0.19 2.94 -19.14
CA ARG A 150 0.00 4.40 -19.13
C ARG A 150 -0.89 4.91 -20.25
N SER A 151 -0.95 4.23 -21.41
CA SER A 151 -1.65 4.73 -22.61
C SER A 151 -3.15 4.98 -22.42
N GLY A 152 -3.80 4.26 -21.53
CA GLY A 152 -5.24 4.43 -21.21
C GLY A 152 -5.52 5.27 -19.97
N ARG A 153 -4.49 5.87 -19.36
CA ARG A 153 -4.62 6.65 -18.11
C ARG A 153 -4.62 8.15 -18.39
N PRO A 154 -5.49 8.92 -17.75
CA PRO A 154 -5.57 10.38 -17.94
C PRO A 154 -4.48 11.09 -17.11
N LEU A 155 -3.19 10.85 -17.42
CA LEU A 155 -2.06 11.29 -16.58
C LEU A 155 -2.00 12.82 -16.43
N ALA A 156 -2.24 13.58 -17.50
CA ALA A 156 -2.18 15.05 -17.42
C ALA A 156 -3.30 15.65 -16.54
N PRO A 157 -4.58 15.25 -16.66
CA PRO A 157 -5.61 15.65 -15.70
C PRO A 157 -5.31 15.17 -14.26
N LEU A 158 -4.81 13.95 -14.08
CA LEU A 158 -4.50 13.40 -12.77
C LEU A 158 -3.39 14.22 -12.08
N ARG A 159 -2.31 14.54 -12.78
CA ARG A 159 -1.23 15.42 -12.25
C ARG A 159 -1.75 16.81 -11.85
N ARG A 160 -2.77 17.33 -12.54
CA ARG A 160 -3.40 18.61 -12.15
C ARG A 160 -4.17 18.47 -10.83
N LEU A 161 -4.86 17.34 -10.60
CA LEU A 161 -5.54 17.07 -9.32
C LEU A 161 -4.53 16.97 -8.19
N GLU A 162 -3.47 16.18 -8.39
CA GLU A 162 -2.38 16.01 -7.43
C GLU A 162 -1.74 17.35 -7.07
N GLN A 163 -1.41 18.17 -8.08
CA GLN A 163 -0.86 19.52 -7.87
C GLN A 163 -1.83 20.44 -7.11
N GLN A 164 -3.12 20.43 -7.48
CA GLN A 164 -4.12 21.26 -6.82
C GLN A 164 -4.29 20.88 -5.34
N LEU A 165 -4.36 19.59 -5.04
CA LEU A 165 -4.49 19.09 -3.67
C LEU A 165 -3.24 19.41 -2.86
N LEU A 166 -2.04 19.16 -3.40
CA LEU A 166 -0.79 19.45 -2.69
C LEU A 166 -0.68 20.93 -2.29
N ARG A 167 -1.15 21.84 -3.16
CA ARG A 167 -1.05 23.29 -2.93
C ARG A 167 -2.16 23.88 -2.07
N LYS A 168 -3.37 23.29 -2.12
CA LYS A 168 -4.59 23.94 -1.59
C LYS A 168 -5.26 23.17 -0.45
N ALA A 169 -4.91 21.90 -0.24
CA ALA A 169 -5.48 21.14 0.86
C ALA A 169 -5.06 21.72 2.22
N ALA A 170 -5.89 21.52 3.23
CA ALA A 170 -5.62 21.92 4.61
C ALA A 170 -4.35 21.24 5.16
N TYR A 171 -4.14 19.99 4.78
CA TYR A 171 -2.88 19.25 4.86
C TYR A 171 -2.83 18.17 3.78
N THR A 172 -1.62 17.68 3.53
CA THR A 172 -1.40 16.46 2.75
C THR A 172 -0.52 15.49 3.54
N SER A 173 -0.75 14.19 3.35
CA SER A 173 0.05 13.12 3.95
C SER A 173 0.55 12.15 2.89
N THR A 174 1.61 11.41 3.23
CA THR A 174 2.22 10.38 2.38
C THR A 174 2.95 9.34 3.21
N THR A 175 3.49 8.29 2.57
CA THR A 175 3.99 7.09 3.25
C THR A 175 5.51 7.10 3.51
N SER A 176 6.28 8.03 2.90
CA SER A 176 7.73 8.08 3.05
C SER A 176 8.27 9.52 2.93
N ALA A 177 9.45 9.78 3.48
CA ALA A 177 10.14 11.06 3.32
C ALA A 177 10.56 11.28 1.86
N ALA A 178 11.02 10.23 1.19
CA ALA A 178 11.41 10.29 -0.22
C ALA A 178 10.23 10.74 -1.12
N LEU A 179 9.04 10.16 -0.92
CA LEU A 179 7.83 10.53 -1.67
C LEU A 179 7.37 11.95 -1.32
N SER A 180 7.43 12.34 -0.04
CA SER A 180 7.08 13.69 0.41
C SER A 180 7.90 14.77 -0.30
N LEU A 181 9.22 14.60 -0.32
CA LEU A 181 10.13 15.55 -0.98
C LEU A 181 9.93 15.59 -2.50
N ALA A 182 9.75 14.43 -3.13
CA ALA A 182 9.53 14.33 -4.57
C ALA A 182 8.22 15.00 -5.02
N LEU A 183 7.12 14.81 -4.28
CA LEU A 183 5.85 15.48 -4.54
C LEU A 183 5.96 17.00 -4.40
N ALA A 184 6.61 17.49 -3.34
CA ALA A 184 6.85 18.92 -3.13
C ALA A 184 7.71 19.53 -4.24
N ALA A 185 8.79 18.87 -4.63
CA ALA A 185 9.66 19.29 -5.73
C ALA A 185 8.90 19.32 -7.07
N ARG A 186 8.07 18.32 -7.35
CA ARG A 186 7.33 18.19 -8.62
C ARG A 186 6.22 19.21 -8.77
N TYR A 187 5.43 19.44 -7.72
CA TYR A 187 4.19 20.21 -7.82
C TYR A 187 4.27 21.59 -7.17
N GLY A 188 5.28 21.83 -6.36
CA GLY A 188 5.42 23.05 -5.54
C GLY A 188 4.32 23.12 -4.48
N GLY A 189 4.69 23.44 -3.28
CA GLY A 189 3.81 23.43 -2.10
C GLY A 189 4.55 22.89 -0.88
N PRO A 190 3.91 22.83 0.29
CA PRO A 190 4.52 22.24 1.47
C PRO A 190 4.72 20.73 1.26
N PRO A 191 5.84 20.16 1.74
CA PRO A 191 6.00 18.71 1.76
C PRO A 191 4.87 18.05 2.55
N PRO A 192 4.26 16.95 2.03
CA PRO A 192 3.28 16.16 2.76
C PRO A 192 3.81 15.67 4.11
N HIS A 193 2.96 15.60 5.12
CA HIS A 193 3.29 14.93 6.37
C HIS A 193 3.56 13.45 6.12
N VAL A 194 4.68 12.94 6.62
CA VAL A 194 4.98 11.51 6.51
C VAL A 194 4.22 10.76 7.60
N LEU A 195 3.28 9.94 7.17
CA LEU A 195 2.54 8.97 8.00
C LEU A 195 2.69 7.61 7.33
N THR A 196 3.53 6.75 7.86
CA THR A 196 3.78 5.44 7.26
C THR A 196 2.52 4.57 7.28
N ASN A 197 2.37 3.66 6.31
CA ASN A 197 1.21 2.75 6.29
C ASN A 197 1.41 1.57 7.27
N SER A 198 1.94 1.86 8.44
CA SER A 198 2.20 0.91 9.51
C SER A 198 0.94 0.18 9.96
N PHE A 199 1.12 -1.00 10.50
CA PHE A 199 0.05 -1.84 11.04
C PHE A 199 0.05 -1.80 12.57
N PRO A 200 -1.09 -2.08 13.23
CA PRO A 200 -1.12 -2.31 14.67
C PRO A 200 -0.12 -3.40 15.06
N LEU A 201 0.51 -3.24 16.22
CA LEU A 201 1.51 -4.21 16.68
C LEU A 201 0.88 -5.59 16.82
N GLN A 202 1.52 -6.55 16.19
CA GLN A 202 1.13 -7.94 16.22
C GLN A 202 1.42 -8.53 17.62
N SER A 203 0.40 -9.13 18.23
CA SER A 203 0.51 -9.74 19.56
C SER A 203 1.37 -11.00 19.58
N HIS A 204 1.43 -11.74 18.47
CA HIS A 204 2.18 -12.98 18.31
C HIS A 204 3.16 -12.86 17.14
N PRO A 205 4.26 -12.09 17.31
CA PRO A 205 5.30 -12.04 16.30
C PRO A 205 6.04 -13.37 16.23
N ARG A 206 6.91 -13.51 15.24
CA ARG A 206 7.79 -14.65 15.14
C ARG A 206 8.60 -14.82 16.45
N SER A 207 8.68 -16.04 16.93
CA SER A 207 9.43 -16.41 18.13
C SER A 207 10.20 -17.71 17.89
N GLY A 208 11.23 -17.95 18.71
CA GLY A 208 12.09 -19.14 18.61
C GLY A 208 13.25 -18.99 17.62
N PRO A 209 14.08 -20.04 17.46
CA PRO A 209 15.22 -20.05 16.55
C PRO A 209 14.77 -20.00 15.08
N PRO A 210 15.64 -19.55 14.15
CA PRO A 210 15.38 -19.66 12.72
C PRO A 210 15.10 -21.10 12.28
N GLY A 211 14.28 -21.25 11.25
CA GLY A 211 14.02 -22.55 10.65
C GLY A 211 15.27 -23.17 10.02
N LEU A 212 15.32 -24.49 9.92
CA LEU A 212 16.39 -25.22 9.25
C LEU A 212 15.78 -26.15 8.18
N PRO A 213 15.85 -25.77 6.89
CA PRO A 213 16.41 -24.54 6.32
C PRO A 213 15.50 -23.31 6.53
N PRO A 214 16.07 -22.08 6.57
CA PRO A 214 15.29 -20.86 6.72
C PRO A 214 14.27 -20.66 5.59
N ALA A 215 13.10 -20.11 5.96
CA ALA A 215 12.00 -19.84 5.03
C ALA A 215 12.02 -18.38 4.59
N LEU A 216 12.24 -18.14 3.30
CA LEU A 216 12.10 -16.87 2.62
C LEU A 216 10.63 -16.70 2.21
N PHE A 217 10.03 -15.56 2.50
CA PHE A 217 8.61 -15.33 2.26
C PHE A 217 8.34 -14.09 1.41
N TRP A 218 7.51 -14.24 0.42
CA TRP A 218 6.98 -13.13 -0.38
C TRP A 218 5.48 -13.29 -0.58
N PHE A 219 4.73 -12.19 -0.55
CA PHE A 219 3.28 -12.21 -0.77
C PHE A 219 2.78 -11.08 -1.63
N SER A 220 1.69 -11.34 -2.35
CA SER A 220 0.91 -10.35 -3.09
C SER A 220 -0.50 -10.90 -3.35
N GLN A 221 -1.45 -10.06 -3.71
CA GLN A 221 -2.76 -10.53 -4.17
C GLN A 221 -2.63 -11.38 -5.45
N THR A 222 -1.72 -11.01 -6.34
CA THR A 222 -1.42 -11.77 -7.57
C THR A 222 0.07 -12.05 -7.67
N LEU A 223 0.41 -13.28 -8.05
CA LEU A 223 1.76 -13.69 -8.46
C LEU A 223 1.88 -13.53 -9.97
N GLY A 224 2.85 -12.75 -10.42
CA GLY A 224 3.03 -12.47 -11.83
C GLY A 224 4.37 -11.79 -12.11
N PRO A 225 4.75 -11.63 -13.39
CA PRO A 225 6.04 -11.11 -13.79
C PRO A 225 6.24 -9.63 -13.39
N GLY A 226 7.51 -9.21 -13.34
CA GLY A 226 7.90 -7.82 -13.12
C GLY A 226 7.73 -7.33 -11.68
N ARG A 227 7.78 -8.25 -10.72
CA ARG A 227 7.72 -7.95 -9.28
C ARG A 227 9.02 -8.24 -8.53
N GLY A 228 10.12 -8.41 -9.25
CA GLY A 228 11.44 -8.67 -8.70
C GLY A 228 11.72 -10.12 -8.30
N LEU A 229 10.73 -11.02 -8.42
CA LEU A 229 10.90 -12.43 -8.06
C LEU A 229 11.87 -13.13 -9.00
N GLU A 230 11.80 -12.85 -10.30
CA GLU A 230 12.68 -13.44 -11.30
C GLU A 230 14.14 -13.06 -11.04
N GLN A 231 14.41 -11.77 -10.83
CA GLN A 231 15.77 -11.28 -10.53
C GLN A 231 16.26 -11.82 -9.17
N PHE A 232 15.37 -11.93 -8.17
CA PHE A 232 15.71 -12.55 -6.90
C PHE A 232 16.09 -14.01 -7.08
N CYS A 233 15.38 -14.78 -7.89
CA CYS A 233 15.71 -16.17 -8.19
C CYS A 233 17.06 -16.32 -8.88
N ASP A 234 17.44 -15.39 -9.76
CA ASP A 234 18.76 -15.38 -10.39
C ASP A 234 19.91 -15.26 -9.36
N ALA A 235 19.66 -14.58 -8.24
CA ALA A 235 20.57 -14.55 -7.10
C ALA A 235 20.44 -15.81 -6.24
N TRP A 236 19.20 -16.21 -5.89
CA TRP A 236 18.92 -17.32 -5.00
C TRP A 236 19.51 -18.66 -5.46
N VAL A 237 19.45 -18.96 -6.76
CA VAL A 237 20.03 -20.19 -7.32
C VAL A 237 21.57 -20.24 -7.24
N ARG A 238 22.22 -19.14 -6.89
CA ARG A 238 23.67 -19.05 -6.68
C ARG A 238 24.08 -19.17 -5.22
N THR A 239 23.11 -19.23 -4.30
CA THR A 239 23.40 -19.38 -2.86
C THR A 239 23.93 -20.78 -2.56
N LYS A 240 24.80 -20.85 -1.55
CA LYS A 240 25.35 -22.10 -1.01
C LYS A 240 24.57 -22.57 0.22
N SER A 241 24.01 -21.63 0.96
CA SER A 241 23.24 -21.92 2.18
C SER A 241 21.86 -22.43 1.81
N PRO A 242 21.38 -23.53 2.40
CA PRO A 242 20.06 -24.05 2.12
C PRO A 242 18.97 -23.10 2.64
N SER A 243 17.99 -22.82 1.79
CA SER A 243 16.78 -22.07 2.15
C SER A 243 15.61 -22.53 1.29
N ARG A 244 14.39 -22.23 1.73
CA ARG A 244 13.15 -22.51 0.97
C ARG A 244 12.43 -21.21 0.65
N LEU A 245 11.73 -21.15 -0.48
CA LEU A 245 10.96 -19.98 -0.92
C LEU A 245 9.48 -20.28 -0.81
N VAL A 246 8.75 -19.42 -0.12
CA VAL A 246 7.29 -19.50 0.01
C VAL A 246 6.66 -18.27 -0.62
N LEU A 247 5.82 -18.48 -1.61
CA LEU A 247 5.11 -17.46 -2.38
C LEU A 247 3.62 -17.55 -2.09
N LEU A 248 3.03 -16.49 -1.54
CA LEU A 248 1.60 -16.41 -1.24
C LEU A 248 0.91 -15.46 -2.22
N GLY A 249 -0.12 -15.94 -2.88
CA GLY A 249 -0.94 -15.17 -3.82
C GLY A 249 -1.56 -16.02 -4.90
N GLU A 250 -2.43 -15.42 -5.72
CA GLU A 250 -3.04 -16.09 -6.86
C GLU A 250 -2.13 -15.96 -8.09
N PRO A 251 -1.60 -17.06 -8.64
CA PRO A 251 -0.79 -17.01 -9.85
C PRO A 251 -1.61 -16.48 -11.02
N THR A 252 -1.06 -15.54 -11.78
CA THR A 252 -1.59 -15.23 -13.11
C THR A 252 -1.44 -16.46 -14.01
N GLN A 253 -2.25 -16.55 -15.07
CA GLN A 253 -2.34 -17.75 -15.88
C GLN A 253 -0.97 -18.32 -16.29
N GLY A 254 -0.62 -19.49 -15.78
CA GLY A 254 0.61 -20.22 -16.10
C GLY A 254 1.88 -19.71 -15.41
N PHE A 255 1.82 -18.65 -14.59
CA PHE A 255 3.00 -18.08 -13.93
C PHE A 255 3.73 -19.08 -13.02
N ASP A 256 3.00 -19.86 -12.26
CA ASP A 256 3.58 -20.88 -11.36
C ASP A 256 4.45 -21.88 -12.10
N ARG A 257 3.97 -22.42 -13.23
CA ARG A 257 4.69 -23.37 -14.08
C ARG A 257 5.88 -22.70 -14.77
N GLU A 258 5.67 -21.52 -15.34
CA GLU A 258 6.75 -20.77 -15.98
C GLU A 258 7.85 -20.41 -14.99
N PHE A 259 7.48 -19.96 -13.80
CA PHE A 259 8.42 -19.62 -12.73
C PHE A 259 9.28 -20.81 -12.31
N LEU A 260 8.65 -21.98 -12.06
CA LEU A 260 9.38 -23.19 -11.69
C LEU A 260 10.29 -23.72 -12.82
N SER A 261 9.87 -23.60 -14.08
CA SER A 261 10.66 -24.07 -15.23
C SER A 261 11.98 -23.31 -15.45
N ARG A 262 12.09 -22.11 -14.86
CA ARG A 262 13.32 -21.30 -14.89
C ARG A 262 14.35 -21.70 -13.84
N LEU A 263 13.97 -22.52 -12.88
CA LEU A 263 14.82 -22.89 -11.75
C LEU A 263 15.46 -24.25 -11.96
N PRO A 264 16.72 -24.47 -11.51
CA PRO A 264 17.27 -25.81 -11.35
C PRO A 264 16.34 -26.69 -10.49
N ALA A 265 16.29 -28.00 -10.79
CA ALA A 265 15.34 -28.92 -10.15
C ALA A 265 15.40 -28.92 -8.61
N GLU A 266 16.62 -28.83 -8.05
CA GLU A 266 16.84 -28.79 -6.60
C GLU A 266 16.33 -27.49 -5.96
N PHE A 267 16.26 -26.36 -6.70
CA PHE A 267 15.64 -25.11 -6.23
C PHE A 267 14.14 -25.13 -6.44
N ALA A 268 13.67 -25.61 -7.58
CA ALA A 268 12.24 -25.76 -7.85
C ALA A 268 11.55 -26.61 -6.77
N ALA A 269 12.18 -27.68 -6.29
CA ALA A 269 11.68 -28.52 -5.21
C ALA A 269 11.58 -27.81 -3.83
N ARG A 270 12.21 -26.64 -3.68
CA ARG A 270 12.18 -25.82 -2.44
C ARG A 270 11.23 -24.62 -2.54
N VAL A 271 10.48 -24.48 -3.64
CA VAL A 271 9.46 -23.44 -3.80
C VAL A 271 8.10 -24.00 -3.39
N ALA A 272 7.37 -23.25 -2.56
CA ALA A 272 6.00 -23.54 -2.19
C ALA A 272 5.08 -22.38 -2.55
N PHE A 273 4.05 -22.63 -3.36
CA PHE A 273 2.95 -21.69 -3.59
C PHE A 273 1.87 -21.89 -2.53
N ARG A 274 1.33 -20.79 -2.03
CA ARG A 274 0.25 -20.76 -1.05
C ARG A 274 -0.89 -19.88 -1.57
N PRO A 275 -2.15 -20.33 -1.43
CA PRO A 275 -3.31 -19.51 -1.78
C PRO A 275 -3.41 -18.30 -0.84
N LEU A 276 -4.19 -17.30 -1.28
CA LEU A 276 -4.51 -16.15 -0.43
C LEU A 276 -5.22 -16.61 0.85
N VAL A 277 -4.92 -15.91 1.92
CA VAL A 277 -5.61 -16.05 3.20
C VAL A 277 -6.41 -14.78 3.49
N SER A 278 -7.34 -14.84 4.43
CA SER A 278 -8.08 -13.65 4.87
C SER A 278 -7.13 -12.60 5.50
N PRO A 279 -7.44 -11.30 5.42
CA PRO A 279 -6.61 -10.25 6.01
C PRO A 279 -6.26 -10.47 7.50
N PRO A 280 -7.17 -10.96 8.36
CA PRO A 280 -6.83 -11.26 9.76
C PRO A 280 -5.84 -12.41 9.96
N GLU A 281 -5.78 -13.37 9.02
CA GLU A 281 -4.88 -14.53 9.11
C GLU A 281 -3.46 -14.21 8.60
N LEU A 282 -3.32 -13.20 7.73
CA LEU A 282 -2.06 -12.88 7.08
C LEU A 282 -0.92 -12.57 8.08
N PRO A 283 -1.10 -11.79 9.15
CA PRO A 283 -0.03 -11.53 10.12
C PRO A 283 0.53 -12.81 10.76
N ALA A 284 -0.36 -13.70 11.21
CA ALA A 284 0.05 -14.97 11.81
C ALA A 284 0.76 -15.90 10.81
N LEU A 285 0.36 -15.84 9.54
CA LEU A 285 1.04 -16.61 8.48
C LEU A 285 2.44 -16.05 8.21
N ILE A 286 2.60 -14.73 8.10
CA ILE A 286 3.90 -14.07 7.92
C ILE A 286 4.85 -14.51 9.04
N ALA A 287 4.41 -14.49 10.29
CA ALA A 287 5.23 -14.82 11.46
C ALA A 287 5.76 -16.27 11.50
N ARG A 288 5.30 -17.16 10.61
CA ARG A 288 5.80 -18.55 10.47
C ARG A 288 7.07 -18.67 9.61
N HIS A 289 7.57 -17.57 9.09
CA HIS A 289 8.72 -17.53 8.18
C HIS A 289 9.91 -16.83 8.84
N ASP A 290 11.05 -16.84 8.17
CA ASP A 290 12.31 -16.33 8.74
C ASP A 290 12.75 -15.02 8.12
N VAL A 291 12.54 -14.86 6.82
CA VAL A 291 12.98 -13.71 6.03
C VAL A 291 11.84 -13.21 5.18
N GLY A 292 11.57 -11.92 5.24
CA GLY A 292 10.61 -11.24 4.37
C GLY A 292 11.30 -10.60 3.16
N LEU A 293 10.78 -10.89 1.95
CA LEU A 293 11.32 -10.37 0.70
C LEU A 293 10.55 -9.13 0.25
N ALA A 294 11.21 -7.98 0.25
CA ALA A 294 10.68 -6.70 -0.22
C ALA A 294 11.36 -6.31 -1.54
N LEU A 295 10.87 -6.85 -2.67
CA LEU A 295 11.52 -6.83 -3.98
C LEU A 295 10.86 -5.82 -4.93
N GLU A 296 10.73 -4.58 -4.52
CA GLU A 296 10.14 -3.54 -5.35
C GLU A 296 11.11 -3.08 -6.46
N GLN A 297 10.55 -2.53 -7.54
CA GLN A 297 11.33 -2.16 -8.73
C GLN A 297 11.55 -0.65 -8.77
N SER A 298 12.81 -0.19 -8.76
CA SER A 298 13.18 1.24 -8.72
C SER A 298 12.85 2.03 -10.00
N TRP A 299 12.64 1.35 -11.13
CA TRP A 299 12.29 2.01 -12.40
C TRP A 299 10.82 2.49 -12.48
N ILE A 300 9.98 2.16 -11.50
CA ILE A 300 8.65 2.75 -11.31
C ILE A 300 8.76 3.78 -10.20
N VAL A 301 8.63 5.05 -10.53
CA VAL A 301 8.89 6.17 -9.61
C VAL A 301 8.13 6.03 -8.29
N ASN A 302 6.83 5.71 -8.33
CA ASN A 302 6.07 5.50 -7.11
C ASN A 302 6.65 4.36 -6.25
N ARG A 303 6.99 3.22 -6.85
CA ARG A 303 7.52 2.06 -6.12
C ARG A 303 8.93 2.28 -5.57
N ASP A 304 9.71 3.13 -6.24
CA ASP A 304 11.01 3.54 -5.73
C ASP A 304 10.87 4.37 -4.45
N LEU A 305 9.94 5.31 -4.46
CA LEU A 305 9.82 6.31 -3.41
C LEU A 305 8.95 5.84 -2.22
N THR A 306 8.00 4.94 -2.44
CA THR A 306 7.02 4.52 -1.43
C THR A 306 7.58 3.45 -0.48
N ILE A 307 7.30 3.58 0.83
CA ILE A 307 7.47 2.47 1.78
C ILE A 307 6.28 1.52 1.60
N THR A 308 6.56 0.28 1.17
CA THR A 308 5.50 -0.68 0.87
C THR A 308 4.98 -1.39 2.11
N ASN A 309 3.72 -1.85 2.04
CA ASN A 309 3.08 -2.60 3.12
C ASN A 309 3.85 -3.87 3.49
N LYS A 310 4.54 -4.51 2.54
CA LYS A 310 5.27 -5.76 2.77
C LYS A 310 6.37 -5.59 3.81
N ILE A 311 7.27 -4.61 3.61
CA ILE A 311 8.40 -4.41 4.53
C ILE A 311 7.91 -4.08 5.94
N LEU A 312 6.83 -3.28 6.07
CA LEU A 312 6.23 -2.94 7.37
C LEU A 312 5.59 -4.14 8.06
N GLN A 313 4.92 -5.01 7.30
CA GLN A 313 4.35 -6.24 7.84
C GLN A 313 5.44 -7.24 8.25
N TYR A 314 6.54 -7.32 7.51
CA TYR A 314 7.67 -8.18 7.88
C TYR A 314 8.36 -7.70 9.17
N LEU A 315 8.61 -6.39 9.30
CA LEU A 315 9.11 -5.81 10.56
C LEU A 315 8.17 -6.15 11.72
N ASN A 316 6.88 -5.92 11.52
CA ASN A 316 5.86 -6.18 12.56
C ASN A 316 5.79 -7.66 12.97
N ALA A 317 5.98 -8.56 12.02
CA ALA A 317 6.05 -9.99 12.29
C ALA A 317 7.40 -10.44 12.89
N GLY A 318 8.43 -9.58 12.88
CA GLY A 318 9.77 -9.93 13.37
C GLY A 318 10.58 -10.80 12.41
N LEU A 319 10.37 -10.65 11.09
CA LEU A 319 11.20 -11.31 10.07
C LEU A 319 12.42 -10.46 9.76
N ALA A 320 13.55 -11.11 9.49
CA ALA A 320 14.67 -10.41 8.86
C ALA A 320 14.28 -9.94 7.45
N ILE A 321 14.79 -8.80 7.02
CA ILE A 321 14.40 -8.17 5.75
C ILE A 321 15.46 -8.41 4.68
N VAL A 322 15.04 -8.81 3.50
CA VAL A 322 15.82 -8.71 2.27
C VAL A 322 15.08 -7.80 1.31
N ALA A 323 15.66 -6.67 0.99
CA ALA A 323 15.01 -5.63 0.21
C ALA A 323 15.83 -5.22 -1.02
N SER A 324 15.15 -4.83 -2.10
CA SER A 324 15.76 -4.18 -3.25
C SER A 324 16.11 -2.71 -2.94
N PRO A 325 17.04 -2.08 -3.71
CA PRO A 325 17.63 -0.79 -3.34
C PRO A 325 16.73 0.43 -3.67
N THR A 326 15.43 0.35 -3.43
CA THR A 326 14.53 1.49 -3.61
C THR A 326 14.69 2.51 -2.48
N ALA A 327 14.40 3.78 -2.76
CA ALA A 327 14.51 4.86 -1.77
C ALA A 327 13.63 4.60 -0.54
N GLY A 328 12.38 4.16 -0.74
CA GLY A 328 11.48 3.87 0.38
C GLY A 328 11.96 2.69 1.25
N GLN A 329 12.59 1.66 0.68
CA GLN A 329 13.10 0.54 1.45
C GLN A 329 14.42 0.87 2.16
N ARG A 330 15.28 1.69 1.53
CA ARG A 330 16.47 2.25 2.20
C ARG A 330 16.06 3.08 3.42
N GLU A 331 15.06 3.97 3.28
CA GLU A 331 14.54 4.76 4.40
C GLU A 331 14.15 3.87 5.60
N VAL A 332 13.52 2.72 5.35
CA VAL A 332 13.16 1.79 6.42
C VAL A 332 14.39 1.14 7.06
N LEU A 333 15.33 0.63 6.26
CA LEU A 333 16.48 -0.10 6.80
C LEU A 333 17.54 0.83 7.40
N ASP A 334 17.65 2.07 6.94
CA ASP A 334 18.49 3.10 7.56
C ASP A 334 17.98 3.46 8.97
N ASN A 335 16.65 3.49 9.16
CA ASN A 335 15.99 3.70 10.46
C ASN A 335 15.89 2.41 11.31
N ALA A 336 16.20 1.24 10.74
CA ALA A 336 16.19 -0.05 11.41
C ALA A 336 17.52 -0.81 11.20
N PRO A 337 18.66 -0.26 11.65
CA PRO A 337 19.98 -0.79 11.34
C PRO A 337 20.13 -2.24 11.82
N GLY A 338 20.52 -3.10 10.89
CA GLY A 338 20.72 -4.53 11.12
C GLY A 338 19.43 -5.35 11.17
N ALA A 339 18.26 -4.80 10.85
CA ALA A 339 17.01 -5.55 10.67
C ALA A 339 16.99 -6.40 9.39
N GLY A 340 17.94 -6.17 8.49
CA GLY A 340 18.03 -6.87 7.22
C GLY A 340 19.15 -6.31 6.35
N LEU A 341 19.04 -6.56 5.06
CA LEU A 341 20.02 -6.13 4.06
C LEU A 341 19.33 -5.65 2.77
N ILE A 342 20.00 -4.71 2.10
CA ILE A 342 19.66 -4.30 0.74
C ILE A 342 20.48 -5.18 -0.23
N ILE A 343 19.81 -5.78 -1.20
CA ILE A 343 20.45 -6.55 -2.27
C ILE A 343 20.29 -5.84 -3.61
N ASP A 344 21.37 -5.81 -4.38
CA ASP A 344 21.35 -5.34 -5.75
C ASP A 344 20.98 -6.51 -6.69
N LEU A 345 19.73 -6.51 -7.16
CA LEU A 345 19.21 -7.57 -8.03
C LEU A 345 19.85 -7.55 -9.44
N ASP A 346 20.48 -6.45 -9.85
CA ASP A 346 21.23 -6.34 -11.11
C ASP A 346 22.62 -7.00 -10.99
N SER A 347 23.02 -7.40 -9.77
CA SER A 347 24.27 -8.08 -9.46
C SER A 347 24.03 -9.43 -8.75
N PRO A 348 23.45 -10.46 -9.41
CA PRO A 348 22.99 -11.69 -8.77
C PRO A 348 24.05 -12.40 -7.94
N ALA A 349 25.32 -12.40 -8.38
CA ALA A 349 26.40 -13.03 -7.63
C ALA A 349 26.69 -12.32 -6.28
N ARG A 350 26.68 -10.98 -6.25
CA ARG A 350 26.84 -10.21 -4.99
C ARG A 350 25.64 -10.38 -4.09
N ALA A 351 24.44 -10.36 -4.67
CA ALA A 351 23.20 -10.59 -3.93
C ALA A 351 23.19 -12.00 -3.28
N ALA A 352 23.68 -13.02 -3.98
CA ALA A 352 23.80 -14.38 -3.44
C ALA A 352 24.76 -14.45 -2.24
N VAL A 353 25.92 -13.80 -2.32
CA VAL A 353 26.88 -13.74 -1.18
C VAL A 353 26.23 -13.07 0.03
N ALA A 354 25.58 -11.93 -0.16
CA ALA A 354 24.91 -11.23 0.92
C ALA A 354 23.76 -12.06 1.55
N LEU A 355 23.01 -12.78 0.70
CA LEU A 355 21.97 -13.69 1.16
C LEU A 355 22.56 -14.86 1.96
N ASP A 356 23.64 -15.48 1.48
CA ASP A 356 24.36 -16.55 2.20
C ASP A 356 24.86 -16.11 3.58
N GLU A 357 25.41 -14.88 3.67
CA GLU A 357 25.84 -14.33 4.96
C GLU A 357 24.69 -14.16 5.96
N LEU A 358 23.47 -13.87 5.49
CA LEU A 358 22.31 -13.71 6.35
C LEU A 358 21.70 -15.07 6.74
N VAL A 359 21.44 -15.94 5.76
CA VAL A 359 20.69 -17.18 5.99
C VAL A 359 21.59 -18.35 6.44
N GLY A 360 22.90 -18.29 6.15
CA GLY A 360 23.88 -19.29 6.54
C GLY A 360 24.37 -19.17 7.98
N ASP A 361 24.09 -18.06 8.65
CA ASP A 361 24.41 -17.83 10.05
C ASP A 361 23.13 -17.67 10.89
N PRO A 362 22.70 -18.70 11.62
CA PRO A 362 21.50 -18.65 12.46
C PRO A 362 21.54 -17.54 13.53
N ALA A 363 22.71 -17.20 14.06
CA ALA A 363 22.85 -16.15 15.07
C ALA A 363 22.64 -14.76 14.46
N ARG A 364 23.22 -14.51 13.28
CA ARG A 364 23.02 -13.29 12.50
C ARG A 364 21.57 -13.13 12.07
N LEU A 365 20.96 -14.20 11.58
CA LEU A 365 19.55 -14.20 11.19
C LEU A 365 18.63 -13.88 12.37
N ALA A 366 18.83 -14.54 13.52
CA ALA A 366 18.08 -14.28 14.74
C ALA A 366 18.29 -12.84 15.27
N ALA A 367 19.51 -12.29 15.14
CA ALA A 367 19.77 -10.90 15.51
C ALA A 367 19.01 -9.92 14.61
N ALA A 368 18.98 -10.15 13.29
CA ALA A 368 18.22 -9.33 12.35
C ALA A 368 16.71 -9.37 12.64
N GLN A 369 16.16 -10.53 12.95
CA GLN A 369 14.76 -10.71 13.34
C GLN A 369 14.39 -9.90 14.59
N ARG A 370 15.22 -9.94 15.63
CA ARG A 370 15.00 -9.13 16.84
C ARG A 370 15.04 -7.65 16.55
N ARG A 371 15.99 -7.18 15.72
CA ARG A 371 16.09 -5.76 15.33
C ARG A 371 14.90 -5.31 14.47
N ALA A 372 14.42 -6.18 13.57
CA ALA A 372 13.21 -5.92 12.78
C ALA A 372 12.00 -5.71 13.70
N ARG A 373 11.81 -6.59 14.69
CA ARG A 373 10.72 -6.44 15.66
C ARG A 373 10.87 -5.18 16.52
N ALA A 374 12.05 -4.88 17.01
CA ALA A 374 12.32 -3.67 17.78
C ALA A 374 12.02 -2.38 16.96
N ALA A 375 12.35 -2.37 15.66
CA ALA A 375 12.01 -1.25 14.77
C ALA A 375 10.50 -1.09 14.58
N ALA A 376 9.74 -2.19 14.48
CA ALA A 376 8.28 -2.13 14.47
C ALA A 376 7.75 -1.48 15.75
N GLU A 377 8.21 -1.90 16.92
CA GLU A 377 7.75 -1.42 18.22
C GLU A 377 8.10 0.05 18.48
N SER A 378 9.29 0.48 18.07
CA SER A 378 9.77 1.85 18.30
C SER A 378 9.30 2.87 17.28
N THR A 379 9.16 2.46 16.01
CA THR A 379 9.02 3.40 14.88
C THR A 379 7.87 3.04 13.95
N TYR A 380 7.76 1.76 13.53
CA TYR A 380 6.88 1.36 12.42
C TYR A 380 5.60 0.65 12.87
N ALA A 381 5.01 1.06 13.99
CA ALA A 381 3.70 0.61 14.46
C ALA A 381 2.64 1.69 14.26
N TRP A 382 1.37 1.29 14.01
CA TRP A 382 0.26 2.25 13.92
C TRP A 382 0.06 3.04 15.21
N GLU A 383 0.39 2.47 16.34
CA GLU A 383 0.36 3.12 17.66
C GLU A 383 1.30 4.33 17.76
N ARG A 384 2.30 4.42 16.86
CA ARG A 384 3.20 5.58 16.73
C ARG A 384 2.67 6.62 15.75
N GLU A 385 1.98 6.18 14.71
CA GLU A 385 1.43 7.07 13.69
C GLU A 385 0.08 7.67 14.09
N ALA A 386 -0.75 6.93 14.83
CA ALA A 386 -2.08 7.36 15.23
C ALA A 386 -2.10 8.71 15.99
N PRO A 387 -1.25 8.96 17.01
CA PRO A 387 -1.19 10.26 17.67
C PRO A 387 -0.81 11.41 16.72
N ARG A 388 0.13 11.16 15.80
CA ARG A 388 0.56 12.15 14.80
C ARG A 388 -0.56 12.52 13.84
N LEU A 389 -1.37 11.53 13.41
CA LEU A 389 -2.56 11.79 12.61
C LEU A 389 -3.54 12.70 13.35
N VAL A 390 -3.80 12.41 14.63
CA VAL A 390 -4.71 13.21 15.46
C VAL A 390 -4.21 14.66 15.58
N GLU A 391 -2.94 14.87 15.82
CA GLU A 391 -2.32 16.20 15.88
C GLU A 391 -2.43 16.97 14.56
N ILE A 392 -2.14 16.32 13.42
CA ILE A 392 -2.24 16.92 12.08
C ILE A 392 -3.69 17.34 11.80
N VAL A 393 -4.64 16.47 12.10
CA VAL A 393 -6.07 16.74 11.90
C VAL A 393 -6.55 17.88 12.80
N ALA A 394 -6.16 17.89 14.08
CA ALA A 394 -6.49 18.98 15.02
C ALA A 394 -5.95 20.33 14.52
N ALA A 395 -4.69 20.37 14.09
CA ALA A 395 -4.10 21.58 13.51
C ALA A 395 -4.81 22.03 12.22
N ALA A 396 -5.26 21.09 11.38
CA ALA A 396 -6.00 21.41 10.17
C ALA A 396 -7.40 21.98 10.46
N LEU A 397 -8.06 21.51 11.51
CA LEU A 397 -9.39 21.97 11.91
C LEU A 397 -9.38 23.39 12.49
N THR A 398 -8.29 23.82 13.14
CA THR A 398 -8.16 25.15 13.76
C THR A 398 -7.73 26.24 12.77
N ARG A 399 -7.08 25.89 11.65
CA ARG A 399 -6.65 26.87 10.63
C ARG A 399 -7.88 27.47 9.92
N PRO A 400 -7.90 28.79 9.62
CA PRO A 400 -8.95 29.35 8.75
C PRO A 400 -8.93 28.64 7.38
N ASN A 401 -10.13 28.50 6.76
CA ASN A 401 -10.21 28.04 5.37
C ASN A 401 -9.47 29.06 4.48
N ARG A 402 -8.52 28.60 3.74
CA ARG A 402 -7.78 29.43 2.75
C ARG A 402 -8.60 29.61 1.49
#